data_1606c96e79ba0819009f4b89e58e8746
#
_entry.id   1606c96e79ba0819009f4b89e58e8746
#
_cell.length_a   1.000
_cell.length_b   1.000
_cell.length_c   1.000
_cell.angle_alpha   90.00
_cell.angle_beta   90.00
_cell.angle_gamma   90.00
#
_symmetry.space_group_name_H-M   'P 1'
#
loop_
_entity.id
_entity.type
_entity.pdbx_description
1 polymer ?
#
loop_
_entity_poly.entity_id
_entity_poly.type
_entity_poly.pdbx_seq_one_letter_code
_entity_poly.pdbx_strand_id
1 'polypeptide(L)'
;DGEADAAFVIPSEYVNIGLLNGRVMTTVFDESGRPVYDVKDFKVVTQNVLFGIGDLDYYTKTKQSIKIPLIALDKDDKLTSGDAKVEIIKHEYETVIEKNRTYYTYRSNKVEKLQSTQTISIKGENTAVWFTPQLSGEYEIRVKFPNSGTYVSQHFYAYGWGNTQSNSFEVDNEGNINIVADKENYNVGDEANLLFTAPFNGKLLVTVERNKVFEYYYLDTEKKSASLKLKMDNSFVPNVYVTATLFRPADDSQLPLTVAHGITNLKVDNLAK
;
A
#
# COMPACT_ATOMS: atom_id res chain seq x y z
N ASP A 1 12.65 -52.41 -4.06
CA ASP A 1 13.61 -51.65 -3.26
C ASP A 1 13.01 -50.34 -2.67
N GLY A 2 11.83 -49.89 -3.11
CA GLY A 2 11.14 -48.78 -2.52
C GLY A 2 11.70 -47.40 -2.85
N GLU A 3 12.60 -47.30 -3.82
CA GLU A 3 13.15 -46.04 -4.32
C GLU A 3 12.65 -45.76 -5.72
N ALA A 4 12.33 -44.50 -5.98
CA ALA A 4 11.93 -43.99 -7.29
C ALA A 4 12.51 -42.59 -7.51
N ASP A 5 13.12 -42.37 -8.68
CA ASP A 5 13.64 -41.10 -9.10
C ASP A 5 12.68 -40.44 -10.08
N ALA A 6 12.40 -39.15 -9.86
CA ALA A 6 11.65 -38.32 -10.78
C ALA A 6 12.47 -37.08 -11.16
N ALA A 7 12.67 -36.87 -12.45
CA ALA A 7 13.34 -35.69 -12.97
C ALA A 7 12.30 -34.72 -13.55
N PHE A 8 12.47 -33.45 -13.24
CA PHE A 8 11.67 -32.39 -13.83
C PHE A 8 12.57 -31.24 -14.32
N VAL A 9 12.15 -30.57 -15.36
CA VAL A 9 12.87 -29.43 -15.95
C VAL A 9 12.02 -28.19 -15.75
N ILE A 10 12.65 -27.11 -15.28
CA ILE A 10 11.98 -25.82 -15.18
C ILE A 10 11.71 -25.31 -16.59
N PRO A 11 10.44 -24.99 -16.95
CA PRO A 11 10.12 -24.50 -18.27
C PRO A 11 10.87 -23.20 -18.60
N SER A 12 11.25 -23.03 -19.86
CA SER A 12 12.03 -21.87 -20.32
C SER A 12 11.33 -20.52 -20.13
N GLU A 13 10.02 -20.51 -20.02
CA GLU A 13 9.22 -19.33 -19.73
C GLU A 13 9.49 -18.73 -18.35
N TYR A 14 10.03 -19.52 -17.41
CA TYR A 14 10.42 -19.06 -16.07
C TYR A 14 11.89 -18.63 -15.97
N VAL A 15 12.64 -18.73 -17.05
CA VAL A 15 14.01 -18.22 -17.11
C VAL A 15 13.97 -16.68 -17.09
N ASN A 16 14.80 -16.06 -16.26
CA ASN A 16 14.88 -14.61 -16.05
C ASN A 16 13.73 -13.97 -15.24
N ILE A 17 12.96 -14.75 -14.49
CA ILE A 17 11.95 -14.21 -13.56
C ILE A 17 12.59 -13.72 -12.25
N GLY A 18 13.76 -14.26 -11.87
CA GLY A 18 14.47 -13.93 -10.64
C GLY A 18 14.47 -15.10 -9.65
N LEU A 19 13.86 -14.92 -8.50
CA LEU A 19 13.73 -15.93 -7.46
C LEU A 19 12.37 -16.60 -7.52
N LEU A 20 12.36 -17.93 -7.67
CA LEU A 20 11.15 -18.75 -7.67
C LEU A 20 11.12 -19.65 -6.45
N ASN A 21 9.95 -19.87 -5.87
CA ASN A 21 9.69 -20.90 -4.89
C ASN A 21 9.01 -22.08 -5.59
N GLY A 22 9.71 -23.20 -5.64
CA GLY A 22 9.18 -24.47 -6.15
C GLY A 22 8.63 -25.32 -5.00
N ARG A 23 7.58 -26.06 -5.28
CA ARG A 23 7.01 -27.03 -4.34
C ARG A 23 6.81 -28.35 -5.07
N VAL A 24 7.41 -29.41 -4.54
CA VAL A 24 7.19 -30.79 -4.98
C VAL A 24 6.28 -31.49 -3.99
N MET A 25 5.18 -32.02 -4.49
CA MET A 25 4.28 -32.88 -3.72
C MET A 25 4.40 -34.30 -4.26
N THR A 26 4.83 -35.22 -3.40
CA THR A 26 4.97 -36.63 -3.75
C THR A 26 3.87 -37.42 -3.04
N THR A 27 3.17 -38.26 -3.77
CA THR A 27 2.17 -39.17 -3.22
C THR A 27 2.51 -40.60 -3.60
N VAL A 28 2.64 -41.46 -2.60
CA VAL A 28 2.85 -42.89 -2.79
C VAL A 28 1.63 -43.64 -2.28
N PHE A 29 1.18 -44.62 -3.05
CA PHE A 29 0.05 -45.47 -2.69
C PHE A 29 0.56 -46.85 -2.28
N ASP A 30 0.06 -47.36 -1.20
CA ASP A 30 0.29 -48.77 -0.78
C ASP A 30 -0.58 -49.72 -1.65
N GLU A 31 -0.40 -51.05 -1.43
CA GLU A 31 -1.19 -52.08 -2.16
C GLU A 31 -2.70 -51.97 -1.89
N SER A 32 -3.10 -51.33 -0.80
CA SER A 32 -4.51 -51.08 -0.46
C SER A 32 -5.05 -49.78 -1.03
N GLY A 33 -4.23 -49.01 -1.76
CA GLY A 33 -4.58 -47.70 -2.33
C GLY A 33 -4.59 -46.55 -1.33
N ARG A 34 -4.00 -46.71 -0.14
CA ARG A 34 -3.88 -45.61 0.83
C ARG A 34 -2.74 -44.68 0.45
N PRO A 35 -3.00 -43.36 0.35
CA PRO A 35 -1.98 -42.39 0.00
C PRO A 35 -1.11 -42.05 1.23
N VAL A 36 0.20 -41.95 1.01
CA VAL A 36 1.14 -41.22 1.87
C VAL A 36 1.74 -40.12 1.04
N TYR A 37 1.76 -38.92 1.56
CA TYR A 37 2.27 -37.76 0.83
C TYR A 37 3.38 -37.07 1.61
N ASP A 38 4.32 -36.50 0.86
CA ASP A 38 5.39 -35.63 1.36
C ASP A 38 5.44 -34.37 0.50
N VAL A 39 5.81 -33.25 1.12
CA VAL A 39 5.90 -31.95 0.45
C VAL A 39 7.26 -31.36 0.74
N LYS A 40 7.99 -30.98 -0.33
CA LYS A 40 9.27 -30.28 -0.20
C LYS A 40 9.24 -28.98 -0.96
N ASP A 41 9.62 -27.91 -0.28
CA ASP A 41 9.82 -26.59 -0.86
C ASP A 41 11.30 -26.40 -1.20
N PHE A 42 11.57 -25.75 -2.34
CA PHE A 42 12.92 -25.43 -2.80
C PHE A 42 12.92 -24.07 -3.51
N LYS A 43 14.11 -23.44 -3.55
CA LYS A 43 14.29 -22.16 -4.24
C LYS A 43 15.05 -22.38 -5.54
N VAL A 44 14.66 -21.64 -6.58
CA VAL A 44 15.34 -21.59 -7.86
C VAL A 44 15.67 -20.15 -8.18
N VAL A 45 16.96 -19.88 -8.35
CA VAL A 45 17.46 -18.58 -8.80
C VAL A 45 17.66 -18.65 -10.29
N THR A 46 16.90 -17.86 -11.05
CA THR A 46 16.92 -17.87 -12.52
C THR A 46 17.72 -16.71 -13.11
N GLN A 47 18.25 -15.82 -12.27
CA GLN A 47 19.08 -14.68 -12.67
C GLN A 47 20.38 -14.64 -11.87
N ASN A 48 21.47 -14.19 -12.50
CA ASN A 48 22.77 -14.09 -11.83
C ASN A 48 22.85 -12.93 -10.82
N VAL A 49 21.98 -11.93 -10.95
CA VAL A 49 21.88 -10.80 -10.05
C VAL A 49 20.42 -10.62 -9.65
N LEU A 50 20.19 -10.44 -8.37
CA LEU A 50 18.89 -10.11 -7.80
C LEU A 50 18.96 -8.70 -7.23
N PHE A 51 17.99 -7.87 -7.57
CA PHE A 51 17.84 -6.54 -6.98
C PHE A 51 16.91 -6.57 -5.78
N GLY A 52 17.24 -5.75 -4.78
CA GLY A 52 16.41 -5.52 -3.60
C GLY A 52 16.21 -4.03 -3.34
N ILE A 53 15.11 -3.70 -2.68
CA ILE A 53 14.82 -2.38 -2.14
C ILE A 53 14.92 -2.51 -0.63
N GLY A 54 15.72 -1.64 0.00
CA GLY A 54 15.90 -1.65 1.45
C GLY A 54 14.73 -1.00 2.17
N ASP A 55 14.84 -0.91 3.50
CA ASP A 55 13.78 -0.39 4.34
C ASP A 55 13.39 1.04 3.94
N LEU A 56 12.10 1.22 3.78
CA LEU A 56 11.47 2.49 3.42
C LEU A 56 10.24 2.69 4.31
N ASP A 57 10.12 3.88 4.90
CA ASP A 57 8.91 4.23 5.62
C ASP A 57 7.71 4.19 4.68
N TYR A 58 6.68 3.46 5.08
CA TYR A 58 5.47 3.37 4.29
C TYR A 58 4.79 4.73 4.12
N TYR A 59 4.85 5.60 5.15
CA TYR A 59 4.31 6.95 5.10
C TYR A 59 5.41 8.00 5.01
N THR A 60 5.32 8.89 4.02
CA THR A 60 6.24 10.00 3.82
C THR A 60 5.49 11.30 3.54
N LYS A 61 6.15 12.44 3.74
CA LYS A 61 5.57 13.76 3.44
C LYS A 61 5.81 14.14 1.99
N THR A 62 4.79 14.76 1.36
CA THR A 62 5.00 15.43 0.07
C THR A 62 6.01 16.56 0.21
N LYS A 63 6.75 16.85 -0.86
CA LYS A 63 7.80 17.87 -0.94
C LYS A 63 9.00 17.61 -0.02
N GLN A 64 9.07 16.44 0.60
CA GLN A 64 10.24 15.97 1.35
C GLN A 64 10.97 14.90 0.54
N SER A 65 12.29 15.04 0.43
CA SER A 65 13.11 14.04 -0.27
C SER A 65 13.27 12.79 0.58
N ILE A 66 13.02 11.63 -0.01
CA ILE A 66 13.20 10.32 0.59
C ILE A 66 14.39 9.62 -0.04
N LYS A 67 15.13 8.88 0.77
CA LYS A 67 16.21 8.00 0.35
C LYS A 67 15.65 6.59 0.14
N ILE A 68 15.83 6.05 -1.04
CA ILE A 68 15.42 4.69 -1.43
C ILE A 68 16.69 3.85 -1.51
N PRO A 69 17.03 3.05 -0.49
CA PRO A 69 18.21 2.21 -0.52
C PRO A 69 18.01 1.05 -1.51
N LEU A 70 19.06 0.71 -2.25
CA LEU A 70 19.04 -0.38 -3.22
C LEU A 70 20.21 -1.32 -2.99
N ILE A 71 19.97 -2.60 -3.22
CA ILE A 71 20.96 -3.65 -3.06
C ILE A 71 20.97 -4.56 -4.29
N ALA A 72 22.11 -5.13 -4.59
CA ALA A 72 22.28 -6.18 -5.57
C ALA A 72 22.98 -7.39 -4.94
N LEU A 73 22.38 -8.57 -5.09
CA LEU A 73 22.88 -9.84 -4.59
C LEU A 73 23.09 -10.81 -5.75
N ASP A 74 24.07 -11.68 -5.63
CA ASP A 74 24.23 -12.82 -6.53
C ASP A 74 23.34 -14.01 -6.08
N LYS A 75 23.44 -15.11 -6.83
CA LYS A 75 22.70 -16.35 -6.56
C LYS A 75 23.05 -17.01 -5.21
N ASP A 76 24.15 -16.64 -4.59
CA ASP A 76 24.66 -17.17 -3.32
C ASP A 76 24.45 -16.16 -2.16
N ASP A 77 23.53 -15.18 -2.35
CA ASP A 77 23.19 -14.11 -1.42
C ASP A 77 24.38 -13.19 -1.04
N LYS A 78 25.40 -13.11 -1.91
CA LYS A 78 26.54 -12.21 -1.71
C LYS A 78 26.34 -10.89 -2.44
N LEU A 79 26.85 -9.83 -1.84
CA LEU A 79 26.84 -8.51 -2.44
C LEU A 79 27.54 -8.52 -3.80
N THR A 80 26.86 -7.99 -4.79
CA THR A 80 27.39 -7.87 -6.17
C THR A 80 26.99 -6.52 -6.76
N SER A 81 27.22 -6.34 -8.04
CA SER A 81 26.84 -5.15 -8.79
C SER A 81 26.04 -5.49 -10.02
N GLY A 82 25.17 -4.57 -10.43
CA GLY A 82 24.39 -4.71 -11.65
C GLY A 82 23.72 -3.40 -12.05
N ASP A 83 23.48 -3.26 -13.35
CA ASP A 83 22.76 -2.12 -13.89
C ASP A 83 21.25 -2.34 -13.77
N ALA A 84 20.58 -1.41 -13.13
CA ALA A 84 19.15 -1.46 -12.89
C ALA A 84 18.43 -0.24 -13.47
N LYS A 85 17.24 -0.47 -13.98
CA LYS A 85 16.27 0.58 -14.27
C LYS A 85 15.35 0.75 -13.05
N VAL A 86 15.34 1.94 -12.48
CA VAL A 86 14.47 2.31 -11.37
C VAL A 86 13.36 3.19 -11.91
N GLU A 87 12.13 2.78 -11.68
CA GLU A 87 10.93 3.50 -12.04
C GLU A 87 10.15 3.84 -10.77
N ILE A 88 9.66 5.08 -10.67
CA ILE A 88 8.75 5.50 -9.62
C ILE A 88 7.43 5.88 -10.26
N ILE A 89 6.39 5.20 -9.85
CA ILE A 89 5.05 5.26 -10.42
C ILE A 89 4.10 5.76 -9.35
N LYS A 90 3.28 6.75 -9.68
CA LYS A 90 2.13 7.16 -8.86
C LYS A 90 0.89 6.39 -9.32
N HIS A 91 0.18 5.80 -8.39
CA HIS A 91 -1.10 5.18 -8.66
C HIS A 91 -2.22 6.22 -8.55
N GLU A 92 -3.01 6.31 -9.59
CA GLU A 92 -4.25 7.09 -9.60
C GLU A 92 -5.42 6.13 -9.78
N TYR A 93 -6.53 6.44 -9.14
CA TYR A 93 -7.71 5.57 -9.15
C TYR A 93 -8.91 6.33 -9.69
N GLU A 94 -9.50 5.80 -10.75
CA GLU A 94 -10.75 6.29 -11.31
C GLU A 94 -11.89 5.40 -10.81
N THR A 95 -12.75 5.96 -9.97
CA THR A 95 -13.89 5.22 -9.43
C THR A 95 -15.10 5.40 -10.32
N VAL A 96 -15.65 4.30 -10.79
CA VAL A 96 -16.91 4.23 -11.51
C VAL A 96 -17.96 3.54 -10.64
N ILE A 97 -19.22 3.96 -10.78
CA ILE A 97 -20.35 3.34 -10.11
C ILE A 97 -20.99 2.39 -11.10
N GLU A 98 -21.02 1.11 -10.79
CA GLU A 98 -21.69 0.09 -11.59
C GLU A 98 -23.02 -0.30 -10.95
N LYS A 99 -24.12 -0.28 -11.74
CA LYS A 99 -25.41 -0.76 -11.30
C LYS A 99 -25.53 -2.25 -11.61
N ASN A 100 -25.67 -3.05 -10.57
CA ASN A 100 -25.91 -4.47 -10.68
C ASN A 100 -27.33 -4.80 -10.21
N ARG A 101 -28.27 -4.91 -11.17
CA ARG A 101 -29.71 -5.18 -10.95
C ARG A 101 -30.36 -4.30 -9.87
N THR A 102 -30.15 -4.61 -8.58
CA THR A 102 -30.80 -3.96 -7.44
C THR A 102 -29.86 -3.19 -6.54
N TYR A 103 -28.54 -3.26 -6.74
CA TYR A 103 -27.57 -2.56 -5.92
C TYR A 103 -26.50 -1.87 -6.77
N TYR A 104 -25.81 -0.90 -6.17
CA TYR A 104 -24.72 -0.17 -6.78
C TYR A 104 -23.41 -0.62 -6.13
N THR A 105 -22.40 -0.86 -6.97
CA THR A 105 -21.04 -1.18 -6.53
C THR A 105 -20.09 -0.10 -7.02
N TYR A 106 -19.07 0.17 -6.24
CA TYR A 106 -17.95 1.02 -6.64
C TYR A 106 -16.85 0.15 -7.23
N ARG A 107 -16.33 0.54 -8.38
CA ARG A 107 -15.18 -0.09 -8.98
C ARG A 107 -14.10 0.94 -9.22
N SER A 108 -12.92 0.70 -8.66
CA SER A 108 -11.74 1.54 -8.87
C SER A 108 -10.86 0.96 -9.96
N ASN A 109 -10.66 1.72 -11.01
CA ASN A 109 -9.70 1.40 -12.05
C ASN A 109 -8.37 2.08 -11.70
N LYS A 110 -7.32 1.28 -11.51
CA LYS A 110 -5.97 1.76 -11.23
C LYS A 110 -5.31 2.25 -12.51
N VAL A 111 -4.81 3.48 -12.50
CA VAL A 111 -4.06 4.10 -13.57
C VAL A 111 -2.65 4.38 -13.09
N GLU A 112 -1.65 3.88 -13.80
CA GLU A 112 -0.24 4.09 -13.48
C GLU A 112 0.29 5.35 -14.14
N LYS A 113 0.87 6.26 -13.36
CA LYS A 113 1.49 7.51 -13.83
C LYS A 113 2.97 7.50 -13.50
N LEU A 114 3.82 7.28 -14.50
CA LEU A 114 5.26 7.33 -14.34
C LEU A 114 5.69 8.73 -13.87
N GLN A 115 6.37 8.80 -12.73
CA GLN A 115 6.88 10.04 -12.13
C GLN A 115 8.37 10.23 -12.39
N SER A 116 9.15 9.15 -12.34
CA SER A 116 10.59 9.17 -12.54
C SER A 116 11.06 7.86 -13.12
N THR A 117 12.07 7.93 -13.98
CA THR A 117 12.80 6.75 -14.47
C THR A 117 14.28 7.10 -14.58
N GLN A 118 15.13 6.20 -14.11
CA GLN A 118 16.59 6.34 -14.23
C GLN A 118 17.25 4.98 -14.30
N THR A 119 18.37 4.91 -15.03
CA THR A 119 19.23 3.72 -15.05
C THR A 119 20.45 4.01 -14.19
N ILE A 120 20.72 3.13 -13.25
CA ILE A 120 21.81 3.27 -12.29
C ILE A 120 22.58 1.97 -12.16
N SER A 121 23.87 2.05 -11.84
CA SER A 121 24.67 0.89 -11.46
C SER A 121 24.60 0.73 -9.93
N ILE A 122 23.94 -0.35 -9.49
CA ILE A 122 23.87 -0.70 -8.06
C ILE A 122 25.18 -1.40 -7.71
N LYS A 123 25.86 -0.90 -6.68
CA LYS A 123 27.15 -1.43 -6.19
C LYS A 123 26.98 -1.90 -4.75
N GLY A 124 26.70 -3.19 -4.57
CA GLY A 124 26.45 -3.78 -3.26
C GLY A 124 25.25 -3.12 -2.55
N GLU A 125 25.41 -2.74 -1.31
CA GLU A 125 24.36 -2.18 -0.42
C GLU A 125 24.40 -0.65 -0.29
N ASN A 126 25.41 0.04 -0.85
CA ASN A 126 25.63 1.46 -0.64
C ASN A 126 25.01 2.35 -1.73
N THR A 127 24.13 1.81 -2.54
CA THR A 127 23.47 2.57 -3.60
C THR A 127 22.09 3.02 -3.16
N ALA A 128 21.75 4.26 -3.45
CA ALA A 128 20.41 4.78 -3.18
C ALA A 128 19.94 5.71 -4.28
N VAL A 129 18.63 5.77 -4.46
CA VAL A 129 17.94 6.76 -5.28
C VAL A 129 17.23 7.74 -4.36
N TRP A 130 17.22 9.00 -4.75
CA TRP A 130 16.49 10.05 -4.05
C TRP A 130 15.26 10.44 -4.87
N PHE A 131 14.14 10.55 -4.20
CA PHE A 131 12.89 10.98 -4.82
C PHE A 131 12.13 11.94 -3.90
N THR A 132 11.48 12.92 -4.50
CA THR A 132 10.65 13.89 -3.78
C THR A 132 9.23 13.84 -4.33
N PRO A 133 8.29 13.15 -3.65
CA PRO A 133 6.90 13.09 -4.09
C PRO A 133 6.27 14.48 -4.04
N GLN A 134 5.76 14.95 -5.16
CA GLN A 134 5.14 16.29 -5.26
C GLN A 134 3.66 16.28 -4.85
N LEU A 135 2.99 15.17 -5.08
CA LEU A 135 1.56 15.01 -4.86
C LEU A 135 1.31 13.92 -3.83
N SER A 136 0.22 14.04 -3.08
CA SER A 136 -0.23 12.98 -2.19
C SER A 136 -0.75 11.78 -2.98
N GLY A 137 -0.63 10.59 -2.39
CA GLY A 137 -1.14 9.36 -2.98
C GLY A 137 -0.19 8.18 -2.81
N GLU A 138 -0.57 7.07 -3.37
CA GLU A 138 0.20 5.84 -3.39
C GLU A 138 1.25 5.87 -4.50
N TYR A 139 2.46 5.49 -4.14
CA TYR A 139 3.59 5.37 -5.05
C TYR A 139 4.15 3.95 -5.00
N GLU A 140 4.61 3.47 -6.13
CA GLU A 140 5.33 2.22 -6.29
C GLU A 140 6.72 2.48 -6.86
N ILE A 141 7.73 1.89 -6.24
CA ILE A 141 9.09 1.86 -6.74
C ILE A 141 9.27 0.50 -7.42
N ARG A 142 9.72 0.49 -8.66
CA ARG A 142 10.07 -0.73 -9.41
C ARG A 142 11.54 -0.71 -9.75
N VAL A 143 12.23 -1.80 -9.44
CA VAL A 143 13.63 -2.00 -9.77
C VAL A 143 13.75 -3.24 -10.62
N LYS A 144 14.32 -3.11 -11.80
CA LYS A 144 14.43 -4.18 -12.79
C LYS A 144 15.70 -4.07 -13.64
N PHE A 145 16.06 -5.13 -14.33
CA PHE A 145 17.01 -5.02 -15.42
C PHE A 145 16.46 -4.13 -16.53
N PRO A 146 17.30 -3.35 -17.25
CA PRO A 146 16.84 -2.40 -18.26
C PRO A 146 15.90 -2.97 -19.31
N ASN A 147 16.10 -4.24 -19.69
CA ASN A 147 15.34 -4.92 -20.73
C ASN A 147 14.42 -6.04 -20.18
N SER A 148 14.16 -6.09 -18.88
CA SER A 148 13.31 -7.11 -18.27
C SER A 148 11.87 -6.60 -18.06
N GLY A 149 10.92 -7.51 -18.23
CA GLY A 149 9.53 -7.30 -17.84
C GLY A 149 9.28 -7.55 -16.34
N THR A 150 10.19 -8.30 -15.68
CA THR A 150 10.08 -8.61 -14.25
C THR A 150 10.79 -7.57 -13.40
N TYR A 151 10.25 -7.28 -12.21
CA TYR A 151 10.77 -6.28 -11.31
C TYR A 151 10.52 -6.68 -9.85
N VAL A 152 11.32 -6.12 -8.94
CA VAL A 152 11.01 -6.05 -7.52
C VAL A 152 10.36 -4.72 -7.25
N SER A 153 9.32 -4.69 -6.41
CA SER A 153 8.65 -3.45 -6.07
C SER A 153 8.41 -3.28 -4.57
N GLN A 154 8.29 -2.02 -4.18
CA GLN A 154 7.87 -1.60 -2.86
C GLN A 154 6.96 -0.39 -2.97
N HIS A 155 5.93 -0.35 -2.13
CA HIS A 155 4.96 0.72 -2.08
C HIS A 155 5.24 1.66 -0.92
N PHE A 156 4.95 2.95 -1.11
CA PHE A 156 4.91 3.94 -0.06
C PHE A 156 3.79 4.94 -0.33
N TYR A 157 3.35 5.60 0.72
CA TYR A 157 2.28 6.58 0.67
C TYR A 157 2.81 7.97 0.99
N ALA A 158 2.67 8.91 0.06
CA ALA A 158 3.01 10.31 0.30
C ALA A 158 1.76 11.08 0.73
N TYR A 159 1.85 11.80 1.86
CA TYR A 159 0.77 12.65 2.34
C TYR A 159 1.22 14.11 2.40
N GLY A 160 0.30 15.02 2.05
CA GLY A 160 0.52 16.46 2.11
C GLY A 160 -0.68 17.15 2.71
N TRP A 161 -0.46 17.84 3.81
CA TRP A 161 -1.51 18.55 4.50
C TRP A 161 -1.87 19.84 3.77
N GLY A 162 -3.16 20.04 3.49
CA GLY A 162 -3.67 21.23 2.83
C GLY A 162 -3.69 21.21 1.30
N ASN A 163 -3.31 20.09 0.66
CA ASN A 163 -3.39 19.97 -0.80
C ASN A 163 -4.17 18.71 -1.20
N THR A 164 -5.48 18.71 -0.92
CA THR A 164 -6.40 17.61 -1.22
C THR A 164 -6.72 17.48 -2.72
N GLN A 165 -6.36 18.48 -3.52
CA GLN A 165 -6.77 18.59 -4.93
C GLN A 165 -6.18 17.54 -5.89
N SER A 166 -5.20 16.75 -5.47
CA SER A 166 -4.52 15.79 -6.35
C SER A 166 -4.53 14.35 -5.84
N ASN A 167 -5.34 14.07 -4.82
CA ASN A 167 -5.38 12.76 -4.21
C ASN A 167 -6.33 11.84 -4.98
N SER A 168 -5.82 10.71 -5.40
CA SER A 168 -6.59 9.63 -6.01
C SER A 168 -6.29 8.36 -5.24
N PHE A 169 -7.34 7.70 -4.74
CA PHE A 169 -7.24 6.54 -3.85
C PHE A 169 -8.06 5.39 -4.41
N GLU A 170 -7.58 4.19 -4.18
CA GLU A 170 -8.40 3.01 -4.34
C GLU A 170 -9.58 3.08 -3.38
N VAL A 171 -10.76 2.86 -3.92
CA VAL A 171 -12.01 2.86 -3.16
C VAL A 171 -12.42 1.43 -2.93
N ASP A 172 -12.65 1.10 -1.67
CA ASP A 172 -13.24 -0.17 -1.30
C ASP A 172 -14.64 -0.33 -1.92
N ASN A 173 -14.95 -1.52 -2.40
CA ASN A 173 -16.23 -1.86 -3.00
C ASN A 173 -17.41 -1.67 -2.02
N GLU A 174 -17.14 -1.68 -0.73
CA GLU A 174 -18.12 -1.46 0.35
C GLU A 174 -18.34 0.02 0.68
N GLY A 175 -17.65 0.95 0.03
CA GLY A 175 -17.80 2.38 0.27
C GLY A 175 -17.21 2.85 1.60
N ASN A 176 -16.14 2.23 2.09
CA ASN A 176 -15.47 2.60 3.32
C ASN A 176 -14.64 3.88 3.16
N ILE A 177 -14.52 4.64 4.25
CA ILE A 177 -13.59 5.76 4.38
C ILE A 177 -12.34 5.25 5.07
N ASN A 178 -11.19 5.41 4.44
CA ASN A 178 -9.93 5.16 5.10
C ASN A 178 -9.43 6.42 5.82
N ILE A 179 -9.05 6.29 7.09
CA ILE A 179 -8.55 7.38 7.94
C ILE A 179 -7.10 7.08 8.30
N VAL A 180 -6.19 7.94 7.85
CA VAL A 180 -4.75 7.82 8.09
C VAL A 180 -4.31 8.94 9.01
N ALA A 181 -3.63 8.59 10.10
CA ALA A 181 -2.99 9.53 11.01
C ALA A 181 -1.48 9.62 10.72
N ASP A 182 -0.87 10.75 11.00
CA ASP A 182 0.57 10.95 10.77
C ASP A 182 1.47 10.27 11.82
N LYS A 183 0.88 9.80 12.92
CA LYS A 183 1.54 9.03 13.98
C LYS A 183 0.59 7.99 14.54
N GLU A 184 1.13 6.96 15.20
CA GLU A 184 0.33 5.97 15.94
C GLU A 184 0.02 6.40 17.38
N ASN A 185 0.94 7.15 18.00
CA ASN A 185 0.84 7.60 19.38
C ASN A 185 1.08 9.11 19.45
N TYR A 186 0.30 9.78 20.28
CA TYR A 186 0.37 11.22 20.50
C TYR A 186 0.49 11.52 22.00
N ASN A 187 1.06 12.69 22.31
CA ASN A 187 1.02 13.23 23.66
C ASN A 187 -0.05 14.33 23.76
N VAL A 188 -0.55 14.56 24.96
CA VAL A 188 -1.42 15.72 25.22
C VAL A 188 -0.71 17.00 24.76
N GLY A 189 -1.40 17.81 23.97
CA GLY A 189 -0.87 19.03 23.35
C GLY A 189 -0.31 18.86 21.94
N ASP A 190 -0.05 17.62 21.48
CA ASP A 190 0.34 17.36 20.10
C ASP A 190 -0.80 17.73 19.13
N GLU A 191 -0.44 17.97 17.88
CA GLU A 191 -1.38 18.09 16.77
C GLU A 191 -1.32 16.81 15.92
N ALA A 192 -2.43 16.07 15.84
CA ALA A 192 -2.59 14.97 14.90
C ALA A 192 -3.05 15.50 13.56
N ASN A 193 -2.39 15.03 12.51
CA ASN A 193 -2.84 15.31 11.17
C ASN A 193 -3.56 14.06 10.62
N LEU A 194 -4.82 14.21 10.28
CA LEU A 194 -5.69 13.15 9.79
C LEU A 194 -6.00 13.36 8.32
N LEU A 195 -5.83 12.32 7.51
CA LEU A 195 -6.22 12.29 6.11
C LEU A 195 -7.38 11.30 5.96
N PHE A 196 -8.47 11.77 5.39
CA PHE A 196 -9.65 10.98 5.05
C PHE A 196 -9.65 10.73 3.55
N THR A 197 -9.74 9.46 3.15
CA THR A 197 -9.93 9.09 1.75
C THR A 197 -11.32 8.50 1.58
N ALA A 198 -12.05 9.02 0.62
CA ALA A 198 -13.48 8.82 0.48
C ALA A 198 -13.86 8.21 -0.87
N PRO A 199 -14.91 7.38 -0.95
CA PRO A 199 -15.34 6.76 -2.19
C PRO A 199 -15.92 7.78 -3.20
N PHE A 200 -16.43 8.90 -2.72
CA PHE A 200 -17.04 9.96 -3.54
C PHE A 200 -16.84 11.34 -2.89
N ASN A 201 -17.14 12.40 -3.62
CA ASN A 201 -17.17 13.75 -3.07
C ASN A 201 -18.49 14.00 -2.34
N GLY A 202 -18.42 14.70 -1.20
CA GLY A 202 -19.59 14.97 -0.38
C GLY A 202 -19.28 15.73 0.90
N LYS A 203 -20.24 15.74 1.81
CA LYS A 203 -20.10 16.29 3.15
C LYS A 203 -19.65 15.21 4.12
N LEU A 204 -18.54 15.44 4.79
CA LEU A 204 -17.95 14.53 5.76
C LEU A 204 -18.22 15.07 7.18
N LEU A 205 -18.94 14.29 7.96
CA LEU A 205 -19.03 14.49 9.40
C LEU A 205 -17.95 13.66 10.08
N VAL A 206 -17.06 14.32 10.81
CA VAL A 206 -16.04 13.68 11.63
C VAL A 206 -16.39 13.87 13.08
N THR A 207 -16.39 12.79 13.87
CA THR A 207 -16.55 12.85 15.32
C THR A 207 -15.30 12.33 16.01
N VAL A 208 -14.92 12.96 17.11
CA VAL A 208 -13.89 12.49 18.04
C VAL A 208 -14.61 12.01 19.30
N GLU A 209 -14.54 10.72 19.55
CA GLU A 209 -15.43 10.09 20.53
C GLU A 209 -14.78 8.93 21.30
N ARG A 210 -15.36 8.56 22.43
CA ARG A 210 -15.08 7.34 23.19
C ARG A 210 -16.36 6.88 23.91
N ASN A 211 -16.65 7.42 25.07
CA ASN A 211 -17.89 7.21 25.83
C ASN A 211 -18.92 8.32 25.56
N LYS A 212 -18.49 9.37 24.88
CA LYS A 212 -19.29 10.50 24.41
C LYS A 212 -18.55 11.10 23.20
N VAL A 213 -19.25 11.93 22.46
CA VAL A 213 -18.63 12.79 21.45
C VAL A 213 -17.96 13.95 22.19
N PHE A 214 -16.63 14.08 22.01
CA PHE A 214 -15.84 15.19 22.56
C PHE A 214 -15.90 16.38 21.61
N GLU A 215 -15.67 16.13 20.31
CA GLU A 215 -15.64 17.14 19.27
C GLU A 215 -16.26 16.59 17.98
N TYR A 216 -16.71 17.47 17.10
CA TYR A 216 -17.19 17.12 15.78
C TYR A 216 -16.82 18.19 14.76
N TYR A 217 -16.67 17.78 13.50
CA TYR A 217 -16.27 18.63 12.40
C TYR A 217 -17.09 18.31 11.15
N TYR A 218 -17.39 19.33 10.37
CA TYR A 218 -17.94 19.18 9.02
C TYR A 218 -16.89 19.59 8.02
N LEU A 219 -16.55 18.68 7.12
CA LEU A 219 -15.58 18.89 6.06
C LEU A 219 -16.23 18.64 4.71
N ASP A 220 -15.73 19.31 3.68
CA ASP A 220 -16.04 18.99 2.31
C ASP A 220 -14.94 18.09 1.74
N THR A 221 -15.33 17.00 1.08
CA THR A 221 -14.36 16.17 0.36
C THR A 221 -14.18 16.71 -1.03
N GLU A 222 -12.95 17.15 -1.34
CA GLU A 222 -12.53 17.53 -2.68
C GLU A 222 -11.66 16.41 -3.26
N LYS A 223 -11.93 16.02 -4.50
CA LYS A 223 -11.24 14.88 -5.15
C LYS A 223 -11.14 13.64 -4.26
N LYS A 224 -12.24 13.34 -3.57
CA LYS A 224 -12.39 12.18 -2.68
C LYS A 224 -11.44 12.18 -1.47
N SER A 225 -11.06 13.34 -0.99
CA SER A 225 -10.26 13.45 0.22
C SER A 225 -10.58 14.69 1.02
N ALA A 226 -10.30 14.61 2.32
CA ALA A 226 -10.33 15.73 3.26
C ALA A 226 -9.20 15.57 4.26
N SER A 227 -8.80 16.65 4.91
CA SER A 227 -7.81 16.62 6.00
C SER A 227 -8.32 17.38 7.21
N LEU A 228 -7.91 16.93 8.39
CA LEU A 228 -8.22 17.56 9.67
C LEU A 228 -6.96 17.60 10.52
N LYS A 229 -6.73 18.76 11.17
CA LYS A 229 -5.76 18.91 12.24
C LYS A 229 -6.49 18.85 13.56
N LEU A 230 -6.16 17.86 14.38
CA LEU A 230 -6.79 17.61 15.66
C LEU A 230 -5.77 17.83 16.77
N LYS A 231 -6.05 18.78 17.68
CA LYS A 231 -5.20 18.99 18.85
C LYS A 231 -5.56 17.97 19.92
N MET A 232 -4.55 17.28 20.45
CA MET A 232 -4.74 16.27 21.48
C MET A 232 -5.02 16.92 22.82
N ASP A 233 -6.23 16.73 23.32
CA ASP A 233 -6.69 17.21 24.63
C ASP A 233 -6.46 16.17 25.74
N ASN A 234 -6.31 16.62 26.98
CA ASN A 234 -6.14 15.72 28.13
C ASN A 234 -7.33 14.77 28.34
N SER A 235 -8.53 15.17 27.93
CA SER A 235 -9.73 14.31 27.99
C SER A 235 -9.67 13.12 27.02
N PHE A 236 -8.76 13.14 26.05
CA PHE A 236 -8.60 12.07 25.08
C PHE A 236 -7.77 10.89 25.61
N VAL A 237 -7.07 11.05 26.75
CA VAL A 237 -6.29 9.98 27.38
C VAL A 237 -7.21 8.86 27.87
N PRO A 238 -6.90 7.55 27.64
CA PRO A 238 -5.70 7.03 26.97
C PRO A 238 -5.85 6.90 25.45
N ASN A 239 -7.02 7.10 24.91
CA ASN A 239 -7.29 7.05 23.47
C ASN A 239 -8.62 7.70 23.13
N VAL A 240 -8.78 8.02 21.85
CA VAL A 240 -10.07 8.39 21.24
C VAL A 240 -10.25 7.67 19.91
N TYR A 241 -11.51 7.50 19.53
CA TYR A 241 -11.88 7.07 18.20
C TYR A 241 -12.21 8.29 17.35
N VAL A 242 -11.71 8.31 16.14
CA VAL A 242 -12.12 9.25 15.10
C VAL A 242 -13.01 8.50 14.14
N THR A 243 -14.29 8.88 14.11
CA THR A 243 -15.28 8.29 13.22
C THR A 243 -15.61 9.29 12.12
N ALA A 244 -15.73 8.82 10.89
CA ALA A 244 -16.08 9.62 9.74
C ALA A 244 -17.31 9.06 9.05
N THR A 245 -18.27 9.94 8.74
CA THR A 245 -19.46 9.60 7.96
C THR A 245 -19.58 10.57 6.80
N LEU A 246 -19.54 10.05 5.58
CA LEU A 246 -19.65 10.82 4.37
C LEU A 246 -21.05 10.69 3.79
N PHE A 247 -21.64 11.83 3.46
CA PHE A 247 -22.95 11.94 2.81
C PHE A 247 -22.77 12.50 1.41
N ARG A 248 -23.31 11.79 0.43
CA ARG A 248 -23.41 12.30 -0.93
C ARG A 248 -24.52 13.32 -1.00
N PRO A 249 -24.30 14.52 -1.58
CA PRO A 249 -25.39 15.45 -1.85
C PRO A 249 -26.43 14.81 -2.78
N ALA A 250 -27.69 15.09 -2.55
CA ALA A 250 -28.74 14.79 -3.50
C ALA A 250 -28.52 15.67 -4.75
N ASP A 251 -28.30 15.05 -5.89
CA ASP A 251 -28.14 15.70 -7.17
C ASP A 251 -29.10 15.11 -8.20
N ASP A 252 -29.14 15.69 -9.41
CA ASP A 252 -30.00 15.24 -10.50
C ASP A 252 -29.56 13.91 -11.15
N SER A 253 -28.52 13.26 -10.61
CA SER A 253 -27.92 12.03 -11.16
C SER A 253 -28.77 10.78 -11.00
N GLN A 254 -29.95 10.84 -10.35
CA GLN A 254 -30.83 9.71 -10.01
C GLN A 254 -30.13 8.60 -9.20
N LEU A 255 -28.98 8.87 -8.62
CA LEU A 255 -28.29 7.93 -7.74
C LEU A 255 -28.89 8.00 -6.32
N PRO A 256 -29.02 6.87 -5.62
CA PRO A 256 -29.57 6.87 -4.28
C PRO A 256 -28.68 7.65 -3.32
N LEU A 257 -29.28 8.09 -2.19
CA LEU A 257 -28.50 8.61 -1.07
C LEU A 257 -27.48 7.55 -0.67
N THR A 258 -26.21 7.91 -0.78
CA THR A 258 -25.11 7.00 -0.47
C THR A 258 -24.37 7.54 0.74
N VAL A 259 -24.06 6.66 1.68
CA VAL A 259 -23.31 6.96 2.89
C VAL A 259 -22.10 6.04 2.96
N ALA A 260 -20.95 6.60 3.33
CA ALA A 260 -19.75 5.83 3.59
C ALA A 260 -19.26 6.11 5.02
N HIS A 261 -18.61 5.13 5.65
CA HIS A 261 -18.16 5.21 7.02
C HIS A 261 -16.68 4.81 7.16
N GLY A 262 -16.02 5.37 8.17
CA GLY A 262 -14.68 4.98 8.56
C GLY A 262 -14.46 5.25 10.04
N ILE A 263 -13.53 4.50 10.63
CA ILE A 263 -13.14 4.66 12.03
C ILE A 263 -11.65 4.38 12.20
N THR A 264 -10.99 5.15 13.04
CA THR A 264 -9.61 4.89 13.47
C THR A 264 -9.46 5.18 14.97
N ASN A 265 -8.47 4.56 15.59
CA ASN A 265 -8.14 4.77 17.01
C ASN A 265 -6.84 5.58 17.11
N LEU A 266 -6.86 6.64 17.91
CA LEU A 266 -5.67 7.43 18.24
C LEU A 266 -5.32 7.21 19.71
N LYS A 267 -4.11 6.75 19.97
CA LYS A 267 -3.57 6.61 21.33
C LYS A 267 -3.02 7.95 21.80
N VAL A 268 -3.34 8.30 23.02
CA VAL A 268 -2.93 9.59 23.61
C VAL A 268 -2.34 9.35 25.00
N ASP A 269 -1.09 9.73 25.16
CA ASP A 269 -0.38 9.62 26.43
C ASP A 269 -0.26 10.98 27.13
N ASN A 270 -0.29 10.96 28.46
CA ASN A 270 -0.01 12.13 29.26
C ASN A 270 1.41 12.01 29.83
N LEU A 271 2.38 12.69 29.21
CA LEU A 271 3.77 12.71 29.68
C LEU A 271 3.99 13.62 30.91
N ALA A 272 2.95 14.26 31.43
CA ALA A 272 3.04 15.05 32.66
C ALA A 272 3.01 14.12 33.88
N LYS A 273 4.12 13.45 34.12
CA LYS A 273 4.51 12.93 35.45
C LYS A 273 6.00 13.14 35.66
#